data_c3bb65cbe1ecb510837c7c4a77c2b0ab
#
_entry.id   c3bb65cbe1ecb510837c7c4a77c2b0ab
#
_cell.length_a   1.000
_cell.length_b   1.000
_cell.length_c   1.000
_cell.angle_alpha   90.00
_cell.angle_beta   90.00
_cell.angle_gamma   90.00
#
_symmetry.space_group_name_H-M   'P 1'
#
loop_
_entity.id
_entity.type
_entity.pdbx_description
1 polymer ?
#
loop_
_entity_poly.entity_id
_entity_poly.type
_entity_poly.pdbx_seq_one_letter_code
_entity_poly.pdbx_strand_id
1 'polypeptide(L)'
;MRRWHRRWGSRRRKGPPMTYEAQYAGYLSQAQQALEAACDEVLCPGSRVSEAARYSLLGGGKRVRAVLCVAACDMLGGNVALAARYAAGLEMLHCYSLIHDDLPCMDNDDMRRGRPSCHKAYGEATALLAGDALLTAAFETLACAGQGTPAQNAQAVAVLSAAAGARGMVRGQELDLAYEAVPASEAQLCEVHRNKTGMLIAAAAQLGAVASGASQAQQDALRQFAFSVGLVFQM
;
A
#
# COMPACT_ATOMS: atom_id res chain seq x y z
N MET A 1 -11.84 20.37 -29.63
CA MET A 1 -12.13 19.04 -29.02
C MET A 1 -11.87 17.81 -29.92
N ARG A 2 -11.05 17.86 -30.97
CA ARG A 2 -10.84 16.73 -31.91
C ARG A 2 -9.38 16.23 -32.02
N ARG A 3 -8.49 16.50 -31.07
CA ARG A 3 -7.05 16.14 -31.15
C ARG A 3 -6.56 15.12 -30.13
N TRP A 4 -7.40 14.66 -29.19
CA TRP A 4 -6.99 13.72 -28.11
C TRP A 4 -7.08 12.24 -28.48
N HIS A 5 -7.84 11.87 -29.53
CA HIS A 5 -8.09 10.46 -29.88
C HIS A 5 -7.00 9.74 -30.68
N ARG A 6 -5.88 10.39 -31.04
CA ARG A 6 -4.88 9.78 -31.96
C ARG A 6 -3.59 9.32 -31.33
N ARG A 7 -3.42 9.36 -30.00
CA ARG A 7 -2.15 8.98 -29.35
C ARG A 7 -2.23 7.75 -28.42
N TRP A 8 -3.40 7.22 -28.21
CA TRP A 8 -3.56 5.93 -27.56
C TRP A 8 -3.52 4.85 -28.63
N GLY A 9 -2.30 4.44 -29.02
CA GLY A 9 -2.09 3.26 -29.85
C GLY A 9 -2.64 2.06 -29.09
N SER A 10 -3.87 1.66 -29.43
CA SER A 10 -4.49 0.45 -28.91
C SER A 10 -3.64 -0.74 -29.34
N ARG A 11 -2.72 -1.20 -28.49
CA ARG A 11 -2.29 -2.61 -28.53
C ARG A 11 -3.53 -3.42 -28.14
N ARG A 12 -4.39 -3.73 -29.13
CA ARG A 12 -5.50 -4.66 -28.94
C ARG A 12 -4.91 -5.97 -28.46
N ARG A 13 -5.16 -6.34 -27.21
CA ARG A 13 -4.96 -7.71 -26.73
C ARG A 13 -5.79 -8.60 -27.68
N LYS A 14 -5.15 -9.54 -28.36
CA LYS A 14 -5.80 -10.54 -29.21
C LYS A 14 -6.41 -11.59 -28.28
N GLY A 15 -7.68 -11.42 -27.88
CA GLY A 15 -8.42 -12.35 -27.06
C GLY A 15 -9.80 -11.78 -26.69
N PRO A 16 -10.74 -12.59 -26.21
CA PRO A 16 -11.99 -12.08 -25.67
C PRO A 16 -11.69 -11.11 -24.52
N PRO A 17 -12.52 -10.07 -24.30
CA PRO A 17 -12.32 -9.12 -23.21
C PRO A 17 -12.31 -9.89 -21.90
N MET A 18 -11.22 -9.71 -21.12
CA MET A 18 -11.09 -10.30 -19.79
C MET A 18 -12.16 -9.68 -18.89
N THR A 19 -12.87 -10.49 -18.11
CA THR A 19 -13.84 -9.96 -17.14
C THR A 19 -13.10 -9.19 -16.04
N TYR A 20 -13.80 -8.29 -15.36
CA TYR A 20 -13.24 -7.55 -14.22
C TYR A 20 -12.68 -8.51 -13.15
N GLU A 21 -13.44 -9.56 -12.83
CA GLU A 21 -13.07 -10.55 -11.81
C GLU A 21 -11.77 -11.28 -12.19
N ALA A 22 -11.64 -11.69 -13.45
CA ALA A 22 -10.43 -12.36 -13.93
C ALA A 22 -9.21 -11.41 -13.93
N GLN A 23 -9.40 -10.14 -14.26
CA GLN A 23 -8.35 -9.13 -14.24
C GLN A 23 -7.93 -8.81 -12.80
N TYR A 24 -8.89 -8.61 -11.90
CA TYR A 24 -8.64 -8.39 -10.48
C TYR A 24 -7.88 -9.57 -9.86
N ALA A 25 -8.32 -10.81 -10.11
CA ALA A 25 -7.66 -12.03 -9.63
C ALA A 25 -6.21 -12.14 -10.14
N GLY A 26 -5.97 -11.75 -11.41
CA GLY A 26 -4.63 -11.71 -11.98
C GLY A 26 -3.71 -10.73 -11.26
N TYR A 27 -4.15 -9.50 -11.00
CA TYR A 27 -3.38 -8.51 -10.26
C TYR A 27 -3.15 -8.92 -8.80
N LEU A 28 -4.17 -9.48 -8.16
CA LEU A 28 -4.08 -9.98 -6.78
C LEU A 28 -3.04 -11.09 -6.66
N SER A 29 -3.05 -12.06 -7.60
CA SER A 29 -2.08 -13.15 -7.64
C SER A 29 -0.64 -12.65 -7.78
N GLN A 30 -0.40 -11.69 -8.70
CA GLN A 30 0.93 -11.10 -8.90
C GLN A 30 1.41 -10.34 -7.67
N ALA A 31 0.53 -9.55 -7.05
CA ALA A 31 0.85 -8.82 -5.83
C ALA A 31 1.17 -9.77 -4.65
N GLN A 32 0.40 -10.86 -4.51
CA GLN A 32 0.60 -11.85 -3.45
C GLN A 32 1.93 -12.59 -3.61
N GLN A 33 2.26 -13.03 -4.82
CA GLN A 33 3.53 -13.70 -5.12
C GLN A 33 4.73 -12.77 -4.85
N ALA A 34 4.63 -11.49 -5.27
CA ALA A 34 5.68 -10.53 -5.00
C ALA A 34 5.85 -10.23 -3.51
N LEU A 35 4.73 -10.21 -2.75
CA LEU A 35 4.75 -10.03 -1.30
C LEU A 35 5.42 -11.18 -0.58
N GLU A 36 5.12 -12.41 -0.95
CA GLU A 36 5.74 -13.62 -0.39
C GLU A 36 7.23 -13.66 -0.67
N ALA A 37 7.63 -13.41 -1.94
CA ALA A 37 9.04 -13.34 -2.32
C ALA A 37 9.79 -12.22 -1.57
N ALA A 38 9.17 -11.04 -1.42
CA ALA A 38 9.77 -9.95 -0.65
C ALA A 38 9.96 -10.32 0.82
N CYS A 39 8.99 -11.01 1.44
CA CYS A 39 9.13 -11.49 2.81
C CYS A 39 10.32 -12.43 2.98
N ASP A 40 10.53 -13.34 2.01
CA ASP A 40 11.65 -14.29 2.07
C ASP A 40 13.02 -13.62 1.93
N GLU A 41 13.06 -12.47 1.24
CA GLU A 41 14.30 -11.70 1.06
C GLU A 41 14.65 -10.82 2.28
N VAL A 42 13.65 -10.14 2.89
CA VAL A 42 13.91 -9.08 3.89
C VAL A 42 13.68 -9.51 5.35
N LEU A 43 12.97 -10.63 5.59
CA LEU A 43 12.71 -11.13 6.94
C LEU A 43 13.64 -12.28 7.30
N CYS A 44 14.28 -12.18 8.47
CA CYS A 44 15.24 -13.18 8.95
C CYS A 44 14.54 -14.50 9.33
N PRO A 45 14.89 -15.64 8.71
CA PRO A 45 14.34 -16.94 9.09
C PRO A 45 14.65 -17.31 10.55
N GLY A 46 13.67 -17.90 11.24
CA GLY A 46 13.81 -18.32 12.64
C GLY A 46 13.75 -17.21 13.68
N SER A 47 13.61 -15.96 13.26
CA SER A 47 13.36 -14.83 14.16
C SER A 47 11.89 -14.76 14.57
N ARG A 48 11.61 -14.72 15.90
CA ARG A 48 10.24 -14.56 16.41
C ARG A 48 9.57 -13.26 15.93
N VAL A 49 10.35 -12.18 15.75
CA VAL A 49 9.88 -10.92 15.18
C VAL A 49 9.46 -11.11 13.72
N SER A 50 10.27 -11.82 12.93
CA SER A 50 9.94 -12.13 11.53
C SER A 50 8.74 -13.05 11.39
N GLU A 51 8.57 -14.01 12.30
CA GLU A 51 7.37 -14.88 12.36
C GLU A 51 6.11 -14.04 12.63
N ALA A 52 6.15 -13.12 13.60
CA ALA A 52 5.06 -12.23 13.95
C ALA A 52 4.72 -11.25 12.79
N ALA A 53 5.74 -10.73 12.11
CA ALA A 53 5.58 -9.90 10.92
C ALA A 53 4.88 -10.67 9.78
N ARG A 54 5.35 -11.88 9.46
CA ARG A 54 4.73 -12.76 8.45
C ARG A 54 3.31 -13.17 8.82
N TYR A 55 3.06 -13.48 10.11
CA TYR A 55 1.74 -13.80 10.62
C TYR A 55 0.72 -12.72 10.30
N SER A 56 1.06 -11.46 10.53
CA SER A 56 0.18 -10.32 10.28
C SER A 56 0.10 -9.98 8.79
N LEU A 57 1.23 -9.96 8.10
CA LEU A 57 1.33 -9.55 6.71
C LEU A 57 0.66 -10.54 5.76
N LEU A 58 0.88 -11.86 5.95
CA LEU A 58 0.33 -12.91 5.11
C LEU A 58 -1.03 -13.43 5.62
N GLY A 59 -1.53 -12.93 6.74
CA GLY A 59 -2.78 -13.30 7.38
C GLY A 59 -4.08 -12.94 6.62
N GLY A 60 -3.99 -12.65 5.32
CA GLY A 60 -5.14 -12.33 4.47
C GLY A 60 -5.35 -10.82 4.25
N GLY A 61 -6.53 -10.48 3.71
CA GLY A 61 -6.92 -9.11 3.37
C GLY A 61 -7.25 -8.94 1.87
N LYS A 62 -8.03 -7.90 1.55
CA LYS A 62 -8.49 -7.63 0.17
C LYS A 62 -7.38 -7.13 -0.76
N ARG A 63 -6.21 -6.72 -0.23
CA ARG A 63 -5.06 -6.21 -0.98
C ARG A 63 -5.40 -5.10 -1.97
N VAL A 64 -6.38 -4.27 -1.66
CA VAL A 64 -6.87 -3.23 -2.58
C VAL A 64 -5.77 -2.28 -3.02
N ARG A 65 -4.88 -1.89 -2.11
CA ARG A 65 -3.75 -1.00 -2.41
C ARG A 65 -2.76 -1.64 -3.38
N ALA A 66 -2.42 -2.89 -3.14
CA ALA A 66 -1.51 -3.64 -4.02
C ALA A 66 -2.11 -3.84 -5.42
N VAL A 67 -3.37 -4.24 -5.50
CA VAL A 67 -4.09 -4.38 -6.78
C VAL A 67 -4.15 -3.06 -7.53
N LEU A 68 -4.42 -1.94 -6.85
CA LEU A 68 -4.46 -0.61 -7.45
C LEU A 68 -3.08 -0.21 -8.02
N CYS A 69 -1.99 -0.50 -7.32
CA CYS A 69 -0.63 -0.24 -7.79
C CYS A 69 -0.34 -1.01 -9.09
N VAL A 70 -0.60 -2.31 -9.10
CA VAL A 70 -0.37 -3.17 -10.28
C VAL A 70 -1.27 -2.75 -11.45
N ALA A 71 -2.54 -2.48 -11.20
CA ALA A 71 -3.50 -2.04 -12.22
C ALA A 71 -3.12 -0.69 -12.85
N ALA A 72 -2.69 0.27 -12.04
CA ALA A 72 -2.23 1.58 -12.54
C ALA A 72 -1.03 1.44 -13.48
N CYS A 73 -0.09 0.55 -13.15
CA CYS A 73 1.06 0.27 -14.00
C CYS A 73 0.66 -0.43 -15.31
N ASP A 74 -0.18 -1.48 -15.25
CA ASP A 74 -0.64 -2.22 -16.42
C ASP A 74 -1.45 -1.33 -17.39
N MET A 75 -2.30 -0.47 -16.84
CA MET A 75 -3.07 0.51 -17.62
C MET A 75 -2.16 1.45 -18.43
N LEU A 76 -1.00 1.80 -17.91
CA LEU A 76 0.00 2.64 -18.57
C LEU A 76 0.98 1.83 -19.44
N GLY A 77 0.82 0.51 -19.53
CA GLY A 77 1.70 -0.38 -20.30
C GLY A 77 3.09 -0.53 -19.73
N GLY A 78 3.24 -0.39 -18.40
CA GLY A 78 4.51 -0.40 -17.69
C GLY A 78 4.99 -1.78 -17.27
N ASN A 79 6.04 -1.80 -16.43
CA ASN A 79 6.62 -3.01 -15.86
C ASN A 79 5.81 -3.50 -14.65
N VAL A 80 4.90 -4.42 -14.89
CA VAL A 80 3.99 -4.98 -13.87
C VAL A 80 4.77 -5.72 -12.76
N ALA A 81 5.90 -6.36 -13.06
CA ALA A 81 6.72 -7.03 -12.05
C ALA A 81 7.33 -6.02 -11.07
N LEU A 82 7.78 -4.86 -11.57
CA LEU A 82 8.26 -3.76 -10.73
C LEU A 82 7.12 -3.18 -9.87
N ALA A 83 5.94 -2.97 -10.47
CA ALA A 83 4.77 -2.50 -9.72
C ALA A 83 4.36 -3.47 -8.61
N ALA A 84 4.40 -4.78 -8.86
CA ALA A 84 4.12 -5.80 -7.86
C ALA A 84 5.15 -5.78 -6.71
N ARG A 85 6.43 -5.51 -7.02
CA ARG A 85 7.47 -5.32 -6.00
C ARG A 85 7.21 -4.07 -5.15
N TYR A 86 6.85 -2.94 -5.76
CA TYR A 86 6.48 -1.73 -5.02
C TYR A 86 5.20 -1.94 -4.20
N ALA A 87 4.23 -2.69 -4.73
CA ALA A 87 3.02 -3.07 -4.01
C ALA A 87 3.33 -3.92 -2.77
N ALA A 88 4.35 -4.79 -2.82
CA ALA A 88 4.78 -5.57 -1.66
C ALA A 88 5.29 -4.66 -0.53
N GLY A 89 6.15 -3.69 -0.82
CA GLY A 89 6.60 -2.72 0.18
C GLY A 89 5.47 -1.85 0.73
N LEU A 90 4.52 -1.44 -0.14
CA LEU A 90 3.32 -0.70 0.31
C LEU A 90 2.45 -1.53 1.26
N GLU A 91 2.26 -2.84 1.02
CA GLU A 91 1.52 -3.73 1.90
C GLU A 91 2.27 -3.99 3.22
N MET A 92 3.62 -4.07 3.21
CA MET A 92 4.44 -4.12 4.42
C MET A 92 4.21 -2.88 5.28
N LEU A 93 4.27 -1.69 4.67
CA LEU A 93 4.03 -0.43 5.34
C LEU A 93 2.57 -0.33 5.86
N HIS A 94 1.59 -0.77 5.10
CA HIS A 94 0.21 -0.82 5.59
C HIS A 94 0.06 -1.82 6.74
N CYS A 95 0.75 -2.96 6.70
CA CYS A 95 0.66 -3.97 7.75
C CYS A 95 1.29 -3.50 9.07
N TYR A 96 2.46 -2.83 9.03
CA TYR A 96 3.04 -2.28 10.26
C TYR A 96 2.05 -1.35 10.96
N SER A 97 1.37 -0.48 10.22
CA SER A 97 0.42 0.47 10.81
C SER A 97 -0.75 -0.25 11.50
N LEU A 98 -1.22 -1.37 10.95
CA LEU A 98 -2.25 -2.18 11.58
C LEU A 98 -1.75 -2.91 12.83
N ILE A 99 -0.50 -3.40 12.83
CA ILE A 99 0.09 -4.05 14.00
C ILE A 99 0.21 -3.07 15.16
N HIS A 100 0.68 -1.83 14.88
CA HIS A 100 0.84 -0.81 15.89
C HIS A 100 -0.50 -0.24 16.35
N ASP A 101 -1.47 -0.11 15.45
CA ASP A 101 -2.84 0.32 15.75
C ASP A 101 -3.53 -0.61 16.76
N ASP A 102 -3.31 -1.93 16.62
CA ASP A 102 -3.87 -2.94 17.52
C ASP A 102 -3.25 -2.98 18.92
N LEU A 103 -2.11 -2.31 19.17
CA LEU A 103 -1.41 -2.36 20.45
C LEU A 103 -2.26 -1.80 21.60
N PRO A 104 -2.03 -2.26 22.89
CA PRO A 104 -2.78 -1.76 24.03
C PRO A 104 -2.67 -0.25 24.31
N CYS A 105 -1.62 0.40 23.81
CA CYS A 105 -1.45 1.85 23.91
C CYS A 105 -2.14 2.64 22.76
N MET A 106 -2.79 1.92 21.85
CA MET A 106 -3.54 2.44 20.70
C MET A 106 -4.99 1.94 20.81
N ASP A 107 -5.55 1.28 19.78
CA ASP A 107 -6.94 0.82 19.75
C ASP A 107 -7.21 -0.38 20.70
N ASN A 108 -6.15 -1.08 21.14
CA ASN A 108 -6.20 -2.28 21.98
C ASN A 108 -7.12 -3.38 21.42
N ASP A 109 -7.05 -3.63 20.13
CA ASP A 109 -7.86 -4.62 19.44
C ASP A 109 -7.34 -6.05 19.68
N ASP A 110 -8.19 -6.91 20.19
CA ASP A 110 -7.85 -8.33 20.41
C ASP A 110 -7.80 -9.15 19.13
N MET A 111 -8.55 -8.71 18.10
CA MET A 111 -8.77 -9.47 16.88
C MET A 111 -8.56 -8.62 15.62
N ARG A 112 -7.85 -9.16 14.63
CA ARG A 112 -7.67 -8.56 13.31
C ARG A 112 -7.96 -9.56 12.20
N ARG A 113 -8.89 -9.25 11.29
CA ARG A 113 -9.30 -10.13 10.17
C ARG A 113 -9.75 -11.52 10.62
N GLY A 114 -10.47 -11.63 11.75
CA GLY A 114 -10.97 -12.88 12.30
C GLY A 114 -9.92 -13.78 12.98
N ARG A 115 -8.71 -13.24 13.25
CA ARG A 115 -7.62 -13.91 13.97
C ARG A 115 -7.15 -13.04 15.13
N PRO A 116 -6.50 -13.59 16.17
CA PRO A 116 -5.87 -12.80 17.22
C PRO A 116 -4.95 -11.72 16.59
N SER A 117 -4.98 -10.51 17.13
CA SER A 117 -4.04 -9.45 16.73
C SER A 117 -2.60 -9.86 17.04
N CYS A 118 -1.63 -9.18 16.46
CA CYS A 118 -0.21 -9.55 16.59
C CYS A 118 0.24 -9.59 18.06
N HIS A 119 -0.15 -8.59 18.85
CA HIS A 119 0.22 -8.52 20.25
C HIS A 119 -0.44 -9.63 21.12
N LYS A 120 -1.64 -10.08 20.74
CA LYS A 120 -2.29 -11.22 21.42
C LYS A 120 -1.62 -12.55 21.09
N ALA A 121 -1.16 -12.72 19.84
CA ALA A 121 -0.52 -13.96 19.38
C ALA A 121 0.95 -14.08 19.81
N TYR A 122 1.69 -12.97 19.84
CA TYR A 122 3.16 -12.97 20.02
C TYR A 122 3.65 -12.16 21.23
N GLY A 123 2.78 -11.39 21.88
CA GLY A 123 3.11 -10.45 22.95
C GLY A 123 3.46 -9.06 22.41
N GLU A 124 3.26 -8.04 23.26
CA GLU A 124 3.35 -6.62 22.91
C GLU A 124 4.73 -6.21 22.35
N ALA A 125 5.81 -6.58 23.04
CA ALA A 125 7.17 -6.24 22.60
C ALA A 125 7.50 -6.84 21.24
N THR A 126 7.10 -8.11 20.99
CA THR A 126 7.32 -8.76 19.69
C THR A 126 6.48 -8.11 18.60
N ALA A 127 5.24 -7.72 18.90
CA ALA A 127 4.36 -7.02 17.94
C ALA A 127 4.91 -5.64 17.60
N LEU A 128 5.37 -4.87 18.59
CA LEU A 128 6.01 -3.58 18.36
C LEU A 128 7.19 -3.71 17.40
N LEU A 129 8.12 -4.62 17.70
CA LEU A 129 9.30 -4.87 16.87
C LEU A 129 8.94 -5.45 15.48
N ALA A 130 7.86 -6.23 15.37
CA ALA A 130 7.37 -6.72 14.08
C ALA A 130 6.85 -5.57 13.20
N GLY A 131 6.20 -4.59 13.77
CA GLY A 131 5.81 -3.37 13.10
C GLY A 131 7.02 -2.57 12.61
N ASP A 132 8.03 -2.35 13.48
CA ASP A 132 9.27 -1.65 13.13
C ASP A 132 10.03 -2.35 11.99
N ALA A 133 10.10 -3.69 12.06
CA ALA A 133 10.74 -4.50 11.03
C ALA A 133 10.02 -4.35 9.67
N LEU A 134 8.69 -4.39 9.65
CA LEU A 134 7.91 -4.20 8.42
C LEU A 134 8.01 -2.78 7.88
N LEU A 135 8.04 -1.76 8.74
CA LEU A 135 8.23 -0.38 8.33
C LEU A 135 9.56 -0.19 7.60
N THR A 136 10.63 -0.73 8.16
CA THR A 136 11.98 -0.66 7.56
C THR A 136 12.05 -1.50 6.28
N ALA A 137 11.55 -2.74 6.32
CA ALA A 137 11.51 -3.66 5.19
C ALA A 137 10.72 -3.10 3.99
N ALA A 138 9.68 -2.28 4.24
CA ALA A 138 8.94 -1.61 3.18
C ALA A 138 9.84 -0.75 2.30
N PHE A 139 10.69 0.08 2.90
CA PHE A 139 11.60 0.96 2.15
C PHE A 139 12.74 0.18 1.50
N GLU A 140 13.29 -0.83 2.17
CA GLU A 140 14.28 -1.75 1.58
C GLU A 140 13.73 -2.44 0.33
N THR A 141 12.49 -2.94 0.39
CA THR A 141 11.81 -3.60 -0.74
C THR A 141 11.69 -2.69 -1.95
N LEU A 142 11.41 -1.39 -1.77
CA LEU A 142 11.33 -0.42 -2.85
C LEU A 142 12.73 -0.01 -3.35
N ALA A 143 13.65 0.27 -2.43
CA ALA A 143 14.99 0.75 -2.77
C ALA A 143 15.81 -0.30 -3.55
N CYS A 144 15.65 -1.60 -3.19
CA CYS A 144 16.37 -2.72 -3.76
C CYS A 144 15.58 -3.45 -4.86
N ALA A 145 14.56 -2.83 -5.47
CA ALA A 145 13.78 -3.44 -6.54
C ALA A 145 14.62 -3.60 -7.83
N GLY A 146 15.13 -4.83 -8.06
CA GLY A 146 16.03 -5.14 -9.17
C GLY A 146 15.43 -4.94 -10.57
N GLN A 147 14.11 -4.85 -10.69
CA GLN A 147 13.40 -4.60 -11.95
C GLN A 147 13.31 -3.11 -12.30
N GLY A 148 13.65 -2.22 -11.35
CA GLY A 148 13.57 -0.77 -11.50
C GLY A 148 14.94 -0.13 -11.74
N THR A 149 14.92 1.06 -12.33
CA THR A 149 16.11 1.92 -12.35
C THR A 149 16.33 2.55 -10.97
N PRO A 150 17.57 2.94 -10.61
CA PRO A 150 17.84 3.66 -9.35
C PRO A 150 16.96 4.91 -9.17
N ALA A 151 16.65 5.64 -10.24
CA ALA A 151 15.79 6.81 -10.20
C ALA A 151 14.32 6.45 -9.88
N GLN A 152 13.79 5.36 -10.47
CA GLN A 152 12.45 4.87 -10.15
C GLN A 152 12.36 4.39 -8.70
N ASN A 153 13.35 3.65 -8.22
CA ASN A 153 13.38 3.16 -6.84
C ASN A 153 13.45 4.32 -5.84
N ALA A 154 14.31 5.31 -6.08
CA ALA A 154 14.40 6.51 -5.25
C ALA A 154 13.07 7.30 -5.24
N GLN A 155 12.42 7.44 -6.40
CA GLN A 155 11.12 8.10 -6.50
C GLN A 155 10.03 7.29 -5.75
N ALA A 156 10.02 5.97 -5.86
CA ALA A 156 9.08 5.12 -5.14
C ALA A 156 9.23 5.25 -3.62
N VAL A 157 10.46 5.26 -3.11
CA VAL A 157 10.76 5.51 -1.69
C VAL A 157 10.25 6.90 -1.27
N ALA A 158 10.50 7.95 -2.08
CA ALA A 158 10.04 9.30 -1.78
C ALA A 158 8.50 9.39 -1.74
N VAL A 159 7.80 8.74 -2.67
CA VAL A 159 6.33 8.68 -2.71
C VAL A 159 5.78 8.00 -1.45
N LEU A 160 6.33 6.82 -1.10
CA LEU A 160 5.83 6.05 0.04
C LEU A 160 6.12 6.76 1.37
N SER A 161 7.32 7.31 1.55
CA SER A 161 7.70 8.02 2.78
C SER A 161 6.87 9.28 3.01
N ALA A 162 6.57 10.04 1.96
CA ALA A 162 5.71 11.22 2.06
C ALA A 162 4.26 10.86 2.44
N ALA A 163 3.73 9.74 1.90
CA ALA A 163 2.38 9.29 2.18
C ALA A 163 2.22 8.67 3.57
N ALA A 164 3.27 8.03 4.09
CA ALA A 164 3.24 7.33 5.37
C ALA A 164 3.61 8.19 6.57
N GLY A 165 4.49 9.17 6.38
CA GLY A 165 5.13 9.93 7.47
C GLY A 165 4.22 10.94 8.16
N ALA A 166 4.85 11.87 8.90
CA ALA A 166 4.19 12.88 9.74
C ALA A 166 3.33 13.89 8.97
N ARG A 167 3.35 13.88 7.65
CA ARG A 167 2.47 14.69 6.77
C ARG A 167 1.44 13.84 6.03
N GLY A 168 1.35 12.55 6.36
CA GLY A 168 0.46 11.58 5.75
C GLY A 168 -0.22 10.70 6.78
N MET A 169 -0.08 9.38 6.65
CA MET A 169 -0.81 8.40 7.48
C MET A 169 -0.58 8.60 9.00
N VAL A 170 0.66 8.86 9.43
CA VAL A 170 0.97 9.10 10.86
C VAL A 170 0.23 10.33 11.38
N ARG A 171 0.13 11.41 10.57
CA ARG A 171 -0.71 12.57 10.93
C ARG A 171 -2.19 12.20 11.05
N GLY A 172 -2.67 11.34 10.14
CA GLY A 172 -4.05 10.85 10.20
C GLY A 172 -4.33 10.06 11.47
N GLN A 173 -3.40 9.23 11.90
CA GLN A 173 -3.51 8.46 13.14
C GLN A 173 -3.45 9.37 14.39
N GLU A 174 -2.56 10.36 14.42
CA GLU A 174 -2.50 11.37 15.49
C GLU A 174 -3.85 12.09 15.65
N LEU A 175 -4.46 12.50 14.55
CA LEU A 175 -5.78 13.18 14.55
C LEU A 175 -6.90 12.25 14.99
N ASP A 176 -6.88 10.99 14.57
CA ASP A 176 -7.87 9.98 14.93
C ASP A 176 -7.90 9.82 16.46
N LEU A 177 -6.75 9.57 17.07
CA LEU A 177 -6.60 9.49 18.54
C LEU A 177 -7.05 10.80 19.26
N ALA A 178 -6.73 11.95 18.69
CA ALA A 178 -7.12 13.23 19.29
C ALA A 178 -8.65 13.45 19.30
N TYR A 179 -9.37 12.82 18.38
CA TYR A 179 -10.82 12.98 18.25
C TYR A 179 -11.63 11.81 18.84
N GLU A 180 -11.01 10.76 19.38
CA GLU A 180 -11.73 9.67 20.06
C GLU A 180 -12.58 10.14 21.24
N ALA A 181 -12.06 11.08 22.03
CA ALA A 181 -12.69 11.58 23.23
C ALA A 181 -13.48 12.89 23.03
N VAL A 182 -13.46 13.48 21.82
CA VAL A 182 -14.03 14.81 21.57
C VAL A 182 -14.82 14.78 20.24
N PRO A 183 -16.07 15.30 20.20
CA PRO A 183 -16.82 15.35 18.95
C PRO A 183 -16.05 16.12 17.88
N ALA A 184 -15.73 15.45 16.77
CA ALA A 184 -15.07 16.04 15.64
C ALA A 184 -16.07 16.67 14.67
N SER A 185 -15.74 17.83 14.11
CA SER A 185 -16.48 18.43 13.00
C SER A 185 -16.28 17.62 11.72
N GLU A 186 -17.18 17.78 10.75
CA GLU A 186 -17.04 17.14 9.41
C GLU A 186 -15.70 17.45 8.75
N ALA A 187 -15.22 18.70 8.84
CA ALA A 187 -13.92 19.08 8.28
C ALA A 187 -12.74 18.34 8.94
N GLN A 188 -12.79 18.12 10.26
CA GLN A 188 -11.80 17.36 11.01
C GLN A 188 -11.83 15.87 10.64
N LEU A 189 -13.02 15.26 10.55
CA LEU A 189 -13.18 13.89 10.09
C LEU A 189 -12.66 13.71 8.65
N CYS A 190 -12.94 14.66 7.76
CA CYS A 190 -12.39 14.67 6.43
C CYS A 190 -10.84 14.73 6.45
N GLU A 191 -10.23 15.50 7.36
CA GLU A 191 -8.77 15.55 7.50
C GLU A 191 -8.21 14.20 7.98
N VAL A 192 -8.85 13.54 8.96
CA VAL A 192 -8.47 12.18 9.39
C VAL A 192 -8.51 11.21 8.20
N HIS A 193 -9.64 11.13 7.50
CA HIS A 193 -9.82 10.22 6.37
C HIS A 193 -8.82 10.46 5.24
N ARG A 194 -8.53 11.74 4.94
CA ARG A 194 -7.51 12.14 3.95
C ARG A 194 -6.15 11.56 4.30
N ASN A 195 -5.72 11.76 5.53
CA ASN A 195 -4.37 11.41 5.96
C ASN A 195 -4.27 9.91 6.31
N LYS A 196 -5.13 9.37 7.17
CA LYS A 196 -5.07 7.97 7.64
C LYS A 196 -5.24 6.97 6.48
N THR A 197 -6.11 7.27 5.53
CA THR A 197 -6.49 6.33 4.46
C THR A 197 -6.14 6.83 3.06
N GLY A 198 -6.53 8.06 2.74
CA GLY A 198 -6.42 8.63 1.38
C GLY A 198 -4.99 8.69 0.86
N MET A 199 -4.04 9.07 1.71
CA MET A 199 -2.63 9.21 1.31
C MET A 199 -2.01 7.90 0.82
N LEU A 200 -2.25 6.77 1.50
CA LEU A 200 -1.72 5.47 1.06
C LEU A 200 -2.42 4.92 -0.18
N ILE A 201 -3.71 5.19 -0.36
CA ILE A 201 -4.43 4.82 -1.59
C ILE A 201 -3.93 5.64 -2.78
N ALA A 202 -3.69 6.93 -2.59
CA ALA A 202 -3.08 7.79 -3.59
C ALA A 202 -1.65 7.33 -3.94
N ALA A 203 -0.84 7.00 -2.93
CA ALA A 203 0.50 6.45 -3.13
C ALA A 203 0.49 5.14 -3.92
N ALA A 204 -0.50 4.27 -3.71
CA ALA A 204 -0.63 3.02 -4.46
C ALA A 204 -0.70 3.25 -5.98
N ALA A 205 -1.58 4.14 -6.43
CA ALA A 205 -1.69 4.46 -7.86
C ALA A 205 -0.44 5.18 -8.39
N GLN A 206 0.16 6.07 -7.58
CA GLN A 206 1.37 6.78 -7.95
C GLN A 206 2.58 5.85 -8.08
N LEU A 207 2.74 4.87 -7.19
CA LEU A 207 3.78 3.84 -7.29
C LEU A 207 3.66 3.01 -8.58
N GLY A 208 2.43 2.65 -8.97
CA GLY A 208 2.17 2.01 -10.25
C GLY A 208 2.56 2.88 -11.45
N ALA A 209 2.30 4.19 -11.37
CA ALA A 209 2.71 5.14 -12.40
C ALA A 209 4.25 5.29 -12.45
N VAL A 210 4.94 5.33 -11.31
CA VAL A 210 6.41 5.33 -11.24
C VAL A 210 6.98 4.08 -11.88
N ALA A 211 6.42 2.90 -11.57
CA ALA A 211 6.85 1.63 -12.14
C ALA A 211 6.67 1.58 -13.67
N SER A 212 5.69 2.30 -14.23
CA SER A 212 5.48 2.40 -15.67
C SER A 212 6.39 3.40 -16.38
N GLY A 213 7.15 4.22 -15.64
CA GLY A 213 7.90 5.34 -16.21
C GLY A 213 7.01 6.49 -16.70
N ALA A 214 5.83 6.64 -16.11
CA ALA A 214 4.86 7.68 -16.47
C ALA A 214 5.40 9.10 -16.24
N SER A 215 4.94 10.03 -17.08
CA SER A 215 5.23 11.46 -16.90
C SER A 215 4.64 11.99 -15.59
N GLN A 216 5.20 13.09 -15.08
CA GLN A 216 4.70 13.74 -13.85
C GLN A 216 3.19 14.04 -13.95
N ALA A 217 2.71 14.53 -15.08
CA ALA A 217 1.29 14.82 -15.29
C ALA A 217 0.39 13.57 -15.17
N GLN A 218 0.87 12.41 -15.64
CA GLN A 218 0.13 11.13 -15.49
C GLN A 218 0.16 10.65 -14.04
N GLN A 219 1.30 10.78 -13.35
CA GLN A 219 1.43 10.45 -11.93
C GLN A 219 0.47 11.31 -11.08
N ASP A 220 0.43 12.62 -11.33
CA ASP A 220 -0.44 13.55 -10.60
C ASP A 220 -1.93 13.27 -10.85
N ALA A 221 -2.31 12.95 -12.09
CA ALA A 221 -3.68 12.60 -12.43
C ALA A 221 -4.14 11.30 -11.71
N LEU A 222 -3.29 10.28 -11.70
CA LEU A 222 -3.58 9.02 -11.02
C LEU A 222 -3.61 9.18 -9.50
N ARG A 223 -2.69 9.96 -8.95
CA ARG A 223 -2.66 10.28 -7.52
C ARG A 223 -3.95 10.99 -7.10
N GLN A 224 -4.40 11.99 -7.87
CA GLN A 224 -5.63 12.73 -7.57
C GLN A 224 -6.87 11.85 -7.67
N PHE A 225 -6.97 11.01 -8.71
CA PHE A 225 -8.06 10.04 -8.86
C PHE A 225 -8.12 9.08 -7.67
N ALA A 226 -6.99 8.44 -7.35
CA ALA A 226 -6.92 7.46 -6.27
C ALA A 226 -7.18 8.10 -4.90
N PHE A 227 -6.77 9.34 -4.70
CA PHE A 227 -7.08 10.09 -3.50
C PHE A 227 -8.59 10.28 -3.31
N SER A 228 -9.31 10.64 -4.38
CA SER A 228 -10.78 10.76 -4.34
C SER A 228 -11.45 9.41 -4.06
N VAL A 229 -10.94 8.31 -4.63
CA VAL A 229 -11.40 6.95 -4.30
C VAL A 229 -11.19 6.62 -2.83
N GLY A 230 -10.04 7.02 -2.27
CA GLY A 230 -9.72 6.82 -0.85
C GLY A 230 -10.69 7.53 0.09
N LEU A 231 -11.15 8.72 -0.26
CA LEU A 231 -12.17 9.43 0.53
C LEU A 231 -13.53 8.72 0.48
N VAL A 232 -13.97 8.29 -0.71
CA VAL A 232 -15.24 7.55 -0.86
C VAL A 232 -15.22 6.21 -0.10
N PHE A 233 -14.05 5.59 0.04
CA PHE A 233 -13.90 4.33 0.76
C PHE A 233 -14.17 4.45 2.27
N GLN A 234 -14.15 5.67 2.83
CA GLN A 234 -14.37 5.97 4.25
C GLN A 234 -15.80 6.48 4.54
N MET A 235 -16.60 6.75 3.50
CA MET A 235 -18.00 7.13 3.60
C MET A 235 -18.91 5.90 3.62
#